data_f27bad4f784277499cf6c42a6f79ffd7
#
_entry.id   f27bad4f784277499cf6c42a6f79ffd7
#
_cell.length_a   1.000
_cell.length_b   1.000
_cell.length_c   1.000
_cell.angle_alpha   90.00
_cell.angle_beta   90.00
_cell.angle_gamma   90.00
#
_symmetry.space_group_name_H-M   'P 1'
#
loop_
_entity.id
_entity.type
_entity.pdbx_description
1 polymer ?
#
loop_
_entity_poly.entity_id
_entity_poly.type
_entity_poly.pdbx_seq_one_letter_code
_entity_poly.pdbx_strand_id
1 'polypeptide(L)'
;MKHRARLFAAVLACTTAQGGSLEWPQFAGPHRNFTSDAKGLANSWPASGPKKLWSRDLGDGYSGIAVDGAVLYTMYRHGSDEVTLAAATATGKTIWEHTENASFRGGMAMENGPGPHATPLVTADAVYAVGILAHLLCLDKKTGHVLWSHDLWHEFNGTPMDRGYSGSPVAWKDTVIMMVGGAGHALMAFNQKDGKVVWQKQDFKNSPSSPILIKVDGQDQVVAVMSDEVAGLNPDTGDLLWKYPHSTSWGLNIALPLWTGDNTLFVSSAYNGGSVALELHVVNGNTQVKELWNTNRMPVHIGNLLRIGDTLYGSSGDFGPAPLTALDAKTGNVLWQDRSFPKAAFLYADGKLIAVDEDGNLSLATVSPTGLKVLSRAELLRSNAWIAPALAGMSGSVKTRIAK
;
A
#
# COMPACT_ATOMS: atom_id res chain seq x y z
N MET A 1 -10.47 -16.72 -21.17
CA MET A 1 -10.25 -15.33 -21.65
C MET A 1 -9.03 -14.77 -20.96
N LYS A 2 -8.11 -14.11 -21.67
CA LYS A 2 -6.85 -13.62 -21.09
C LYS A 2 -7.13 -12.33 -20.32
N HIS A 3 -6.97 -12.36 -19.01
CA HIS A 3 -6.97 -11.19 -18.16
C HIS A 3 -5.69 -10.37 -18.45
N ARG A 4 -5.83 -9.07 -18.63
CA ARG A 4 -4.68 -8.17 -18.85
C ARG A 4 -4.80 -6.97 -17.93
N ALA A 5 -3.81 -6.75 -17.07
CA ALA A 5 -3.69 -5.48 -16.37
C ALA A 5 -3.19 -4.39 -17.33
N ARG A 6 -3.55 -3.13 -17.08
CA ARG A 6 -3.00 -1.97 -17.80
C ARG A 6 -2.23 -1.08 -16.86
N LEU A 7 -1.02 -0.75 -17.26
CA LEU A 7 -0.24 0.30 -16.63
C LEU A 7 -0.51 1.61 -17.39
N PHE A 8 -0.86 2.64 -16.67
CA PHE A 8 -1.20 3.94 -17.22
C PHE A 8 -0.35 5.03 -16.58
N ALA A 9 0.28 5.88 -17.38
CA ALA A 9 0.95 7.08 -16.92
C ALA A 9 0.30 8.32 -17.53
N ALA A 10 -0.04 9.29 -16.71
CA ALA A 10 -0.60 10.56 -17.13
C ALA A 10 0.11 11.73 -16.45
N VAL A 11 0.21 12.85 -17.13
CA VAL A 11 0.63 14.10 -16.52
C VAL A 11 -0.58 14.76 -15.88
N LEU A 12 -0.57 14.87 -14.57
CA LEU A 12 -1.48 15.74 -13.84
C LEU A 12 -0.95 17.18 -13.95
N ALA A 13 -1.12 17.79 -15.11
CA ALA A 13 -0.47 18.99 -15.60
C ALA A 13 -0.12 20.06 -14.55
N CYS A 14 1.13 20.53 -14.58
CA CYS A 14 1.62 21.64 -13.79
C CYS A 14 2.08 22.80 -14.67
N THR A 15 1.80 24.01 -14.21
CA THR A 15 2.42 25.24 -14.69
C THR A 15 3.55 25.60 -13.73
N THR A 16 4.79 25.42 -14.14
CA THR A 16 6.05 25.73 -13.42
C THR A 16 6.52 24.72 -12.38
N ALA A 17 7.70 24.14 -12.66
CA ALA A 17 8.39 23.23 -11.77
C ALA A 17 9.18 23.99 -10.70
N GLN A 18 8.92 23.68 -9.42
CA GLN A 18 9.95 23.76 -8.37
C GLN A 18 10.02 22.37 -7.73
N GLY A 19 11.26 21.83 -7.75
CA GLY A 19 11.63 20.46 -7.46
C GLY A 19 11.03 19.83 -6.20
N GLY A 20 9.97 19.08 -6.41
CA GLY A 20 9.59 18.03 -5.48
C GLY A 20 10.33 16.75 -5.87
N SER A 21 10.66 15.89 -4.91
CA SER A 21 11.23 14.58 -5.15
C SER A 21 10.36 13.82 -6.16
N LEU A 22 10.98 13.27 -7.20
CA LEU A 22 10.33 12.40 -8.19
C LEU A 22 10.09 10.98 -7.63
N GLU A 23 10.12 10.81 -6.32
CA GLU A 23 10.23 9.52 -5.67
C GLU A 23 8.89 9.06 -5.10
N TRP A 24 8.57 7.80 -5.37
CA TRP A 24 7.51 7.02 -4.76
C TRP A 24 8.06 5.62 -4.47
N PRO A 25 9.10 5.48 -3.60
CA PRO A 25 9.98 4.31 -3.61
C PRO A 25 9.37 3.05 -3.01
N GLN A 26 8.13 3.12 -2.49
CA GLN A 26 7.52 2.06 -1.71
C GLN A 26 6.00 2.15 -1.70
N PHE A 27 5.34 1.14 -1.14
CA PHE A 27 3.89 1.16 -0.90
C PHE A 27 3.50 2.36 -0.05
N ALA A 28 2.39 3.02 -0.42
CA ALA A 28 1.88 4.25 0.18
C ALA A 28 2.80 5.48 0.08
N GLY A 29 3.83 5.43 -0.78
CA GLY A 29 4.67 6.57 -1.15
C GLY A 29 5.76 6.93 -0.16
N PRO A 30 6.36 8.13 -0.30
CA PRO A 30 7.53 8.52 0.46
C PRO A 30 7.28 8.56 1.98
N HIS A 31 6.07 8.92 2.37
CA HIS A 31 5.69 9.05 3.78
C HIS A 31 4.90 7.85 4.31
N ARG A 32 4.69 6.80 3.51
CA ARG A 32 3.87 5.60 3.85
C ARG A 32 2.45 5.90 4.34
N ASN A 33 1.86 6.97 3.86
CA ASN A 33 0.54 7.45 4.27
C ASN A 33 -0.31 7.94 3.09
N PHE A 34 0.07 7.60 1.84
CA PHE A 34 -0.58 8.02 0.60
C PHE A 34 -0.62 9.55 0.40
N THR A 35 0.34 10.27 0.97
CA THR A 35 0.52 11.69 0.71
C THR A 35 1.79 11.94 -0.11
N SER A 36 1.81 13.05 -0.85
CA SER A 36 2.97 13.53 -1.59
C SER A 36 3.16 15.03 -1.39
N ASP A 37 4.41 15.46 -1.34
CA ASP A 37 4.79 16.87 -1.25
C ASP A 37 4.71 17.60 -2.60
N ALA A 38 4.29 16.91 -3.67
CA ALA A 38 4.12 17.49 -4.99
C ALA A 38 3.23 18.72 -4.95
N LYS A 39 3.61 19.76 -5.68
CA LYS A 39 2.91 21.05 -5.79
C LYS A 39 2.59 21.38 -7.24
N GLY A 40 1.63 22.29 -7.42
CA GLY A 40 1.24 22.78 -8.74
C GLY A 40 0.40 21.78 -9.54
N LEU A 41 -0.34 20.91 -8.89
CA LEU A 41 -1.29 20.04 -9.56
C LEU A 41 -2.39 20.88 -10.22
N ALA A 42 -2.84 20.46 -11.41
CA ALA A 42 -3.95 21.09 -12.11
C ALA A 42 -5.18 21.21 -11.21
N ASN A 43 -5.93 22.31 -11.37
CA ASN A 43 -7.20 22.50 -10.64
C ASN A 43 -8.37 21.76 -11.29
N SER A 44 -8.20 21.35 -12.55
CA SER A 44 -9.16 20.55 -13.30
C SER A 44 -8.50 19.96 -14.54
N TRP A 45 -9.14 19.00 -15.15
CA TRP A 45 -8.84 18.51 -16.50
C TRP A 45 -10.13 18.34 -17.31
N PRO A 46 -10.05 18.24 -18.67
CA PRO A 46 -11.21 18.00 -19.52
C PRO A 46 -11.83 16.62 -19.23
N ALA A 47 -13.04 16.38 -19.74
CA ALA A 47 -13.73 15.10 -19.59
C ALA A 47 -12.93 13.88 -20.13
N SER A 48 -12.01 14.13 -21.07
CA SER A 48 -11.06 13.12 -21.57
C SER A 48 -9.95 12.75 -20.57
N GLY A 49 -9.92 13.40 -19.41
CA GLY A 49 -8.92 13.18 -18.36
C GLY A 49 -7.66 13.99 -18.53
N PRO A 50 -6.67 13.75 -17.66
CA PRO A 50 -5.35 14.36 -17.76
C PRO A 50 -4.63 13.85 -19.02
N LYS A 51 -3.62 14.61 -19.47
CA LYS A 51 -2.83 14.24 -20.63
C LYS A 51 -2.17 12.87 -20.41
N LYS A 52 -2.59 11.87 -21.18
CA LYS A 52 -1.96 10.55 -21.20
C LYS A 52 -0.59 10.62 -21.84
N LEU A 53 0.45 10.15 -21.15
CA LEU A 53 1.78 9.99 -21.72
C LEU A 53 1.85 8.69 -22.54
N TRP A 54 1.48 7.60 -21.91
CA TRP A 54 1.46 6.27 -22.50
C TRP A 54 0.54 5.34 -21.69
N SER A 55 0.24 4.19 -22.27
CA SER A 55 -0.34 3.06 -21.54
C SER A 55 0.26 1.76 -22.09
N ARG A 56 0.38 0.77 -21.20
CA ARG A 56 0.93 -0.54 -21.53
C ARG A 56 0.05 -1.63 -20.91
N ASP A 57 -0.29 -2.63 -21.72
CA ASP A 57 -0.93 -3.83 -21.21
C ASP A 57 0.11 -4.69 -20.49
N LEU A 58 -0.21 -5.13 -19.29
CA LEU A 58 0.55 -6.08 -18.48
C LEU A 58 -0.28 -7.36 -18.30
N GLY A 59 0.26 -8.31 -17.55
CA GLY A 59 -0.48 -9.47 -17.08
C GLY A 59 -1.35 -9.17 -15.85
N ASP A 60 -1.80 -10.22 -15.16
CA ASP A 60 -2.64 -10.12 -13.95
C ASP A 60 -1.85 -9.56 -12.76
N GLY A 61 -2.55 -8.95 -11.80
CA GLY A 61 -2.02 -8.56 -10.50
C GLY A 61 -2.46 -7.19 -10.02
N TYR A 62 -2.29 -7.01 -8.71
CA TYR A 62 -2.63 -5.80 -7.98
C TYR A 62 -1.40 -5.14 -7.33
N SER A 63 -0.19 -5.52 -7.74
CA SER A 63 1.03 -4.87 -7.27
C SER A 63 0.98 -3.38 -7.57
N GLY A 64 1.25 -2.55 -6.59
CA GLY A 64 1.39 -1.11 -6.75
C GLY A 64 2.61 -0.74 -7.59
N ILE A 65 2.79 0.57 -7.77
CA ILE A 65 3.91 1.13 -8.51
C ILE A 65 4.86 1.79 -7.52
N ALA A 66 6.14 1.44 -7.59
CA ALA A 66 7.20 2.22 -6.99
C ALA A 66 7.91 3.05 -8.07
N VAL A 67 8.40 4.24 -7.72
CA VAL A 67 9.11 5.14 -8.64
C VAL A 67 10.35 5.68 -7.95
N ASP A 68 11.47 5.61 -8.65
CA ASP A 68 12.71 6.24 -8.27
C ASP A 68 13.34 6.95 -9.47
N GLY A 69 13.37 8.25 -9.41
CA GLY A 69 13.79 9.10 -10.52
C GLY A 69 13.00 8.83 -11.81
N ALA A 70 13.71 8.43 -12.85
CA ALA A 70 13.14 8.15 -14.17
C ALA A 70 12.67 6.71 -14.38
N VAL A 71 12.67 5.87 -13.34
CA VAL A 71 12.32 4.45 -13.42
C VAL A 71 11.14 4.12 -12.52
N LEU A 72 10.16 3.43 -13.06
CA LEU A 72 9.07 2.82 -12.29
C LEU A 72 9.30 1.31 -12.16
N TYR A 73 8.83 0.77 -11.06
CA TYR A 73 8.89 -0.66 -10.72
C TYR A 73 7.51 -1.16 -10.35
N THR A 74 7.14 -2.33 -10.85
CA THR A 74 5.88 -3.01 -10.51
C THR A 74 6.00 -4.49 -10.79
N MET A 75 5.01 -5.28 -10.38
CA MET A 75 4.96 -6.71 -10.66
C MET A 75 3.67 -7.06 -11.39
N TYR A 76 3.69 -8.13 -12.16
CA TYR A 76 2.52 -8.70 -12.81
C TYR A 76 2.71 -10.19 -13.07
N ARG A 77 1.62 -10.89 -13.36
CA ARG A 77 1.66 -12.31 -13.76
C ARG A 77 1.42 -12.46 -15.25
N HIS A 78 2.21 -13.31 -15.87
CA HIS A 78 2.01 -13.74 -17.25
C HIS A 78 2.02 -15.28 -17.32
N GLY A 79 0.84 -15.88 -17.48
CA GLY A 79 0.70 -17.34 -17.42
C GLY A 79 0.96 -17.87 -16.01
N SER A 80 1.93 -18.77 -15.88
CA SER A 80 2.40 -19.33 -14.59
C SER A 80 3.48 -18.48 -13.92
N ASP A 81 3.98 -17.46 -14.60
CA ASP A 81 5.16 -16.74 -14.15
C ASP A 81 4.79 -15.38 -13.56
N GLU A 82 5.49 -14.96 -12.52
CA GLU A 82 5.49 -13.60 -12.01
C GLU A 82 6.67 -12.82 -12.56
N VAL A 83 6.41 -11.60 -12.97
CA VAL A 83 7.39 -10.70 -13.57
C VAL A 83 7.54 -9.45 -12.72
N THR A 84 8.75 -9.16 -12.30
CA THR A 84 9.12 -7.84 -11.76
C THR A 84 9.65 -7.00 -12.90
N LEU A 85 9.04 -5.84 -13.11
CA LEU A 85 9.31 -4.93 -14.23
C LEU A 85 9.97 -3.65 -13.73
N ALA A 86 11.05 -3.25 -14.38
CA ALA A 86 11.54 -1.87 -14.38
C ALA A 86 11.30 -1.24 -15.74
N ALA A 87 10.66 -0.06 -15.76
CA ALA A 87 10.36 0.64 -16.99
C ALA A 87 10.60 2.15 -16.87
N ALA A 88 10.92 2.79 -17.97
CA ALA A 88 11.11 4.23 -18.03
C ALA A 88 9.78 4.97 -17.78
N THR A 89 9.73 5.87 -16.80
CA THR A 89 8.52 6.63 -16.42
C THR A 89 7.97 7.46 -17.59
N ALA A 90 8.84 8.03 -18.43
CA ALA A 90 8.44 8.89 -19.54
C ALA A 90 7.81 8.14 -20.72
N THR A 91 8.12 6.85 -20.93
CA THR A 91 7.76 6.12 -22.15
C THR A 91 7.12 4.76 -21.92
N GLY A 92 7.19 4.21 -20.72
CA GLY A 92 6.76 2.85 -20.41
C GLY A 92 7.64 1.75 -21.01
N LYS A 93 8.78 2.10 -21.63
CA LYS A 93 9.70 1.10 -22.20
C LYS A 93 10.38 0.31 -21.10
N THR A 94 10.43 -1.02 -21.28
CA THR A 94 11.18 -1.92 -20.40
C THR A 94 12.65 -1.51 -20.34
N ILE A 95 13.18 -1.44 -19.13
CA ILE A 95 14.62 -1.36 -18.84
C ILE A 95 15.12 -2.78 -18.58
N TRP A 96 14.45 -3.48 -17.67
CA TRP A 96 14.65 -4.90 -17.42
C TRP A 96 13.37 -5.57 -16.91
N GLU A 97 13.31 -6.87 -17.05
CA GLU A 97 12.29 -7.75 -16.45
C GLU A 97 12.99 -8.92 -15.81
N HIS A 98 12.59 -9.25 -14.58
CA HIS A 98 12.94 -10.50 -13.91
C HIS A 98 11.69 -11.37 -13.87
N THR A 99 11.83 -12.63 -14.28
CA THR A 99 10.73 -13.60 -14.36
C THR A 99 11.05 -14.81 -13.51
N GLU A 100 10.10 -15.24 -12.68
CA GLU A 100 10.17 -16.48 -11.93
C GLU A 100 8.88 -17.30 -12.07
N ASN A 101 8.99 -18.62 -11.99
CA ASN A 101 7.80 -19.47 -11.99
C ASN A 101 7.11 -19.38 -10.62
N ALA A 102 5.83 -19.08 -10.64
CA ALA A 102 5.00 -18.93 -9.47
C ALA A 102 3.62 -19.58 -9.71
N SER A 103 3.60 -20.86 -10.04
CA SER A 103 2.38 -21.62 -10.30
C SER A 103 1.52 -21.69 -9.05
N PHE A 104 0.62 -20.73 -8.91
CA PHE A 104 -0.32 -20.65 -7.80
C PHE A 104 -1.68 -21.22 -8.21
N ARG A 105 -2.13 -22.24 -7.49
CA ARG A 105 -3.44 -22.88 -7.66
C ARG A 105 -4.10 -22.99 -6.30
N GLY A 106 -4.90 -22.04 -5.94
CA GLY A 106 -5.52 -22.10 -4.63
C GLY A 106 -6.68 -21.16 -4.46
N GLY A 107 -7.66 -21.64 -3.76
CA GLY A 107 -8.73 -20.96 -3.07
C GLY A 107 -9.31 -19.73 -3.77
N MET A 108 -9.66 -18.78 -2.97
CA MET A 108 -10.29 -17.52 -3.41
C MET A 108 -9.35 -16.59 -4.20
N ALA A 109 -8.05 -16.85 -4.22
CA ALA A 109 -7.13 -16.08 -5.06
C ALA A 109 -7.46 -16.19 -6.54
N MET A 110 -7.99 -17.34 -6.96
CA MET A 110 -8.39 -17.57 -8.35
C MET A 110 -9.59 -16.73 -8.79
N GLU A 111 -10.46 -16.32 -7.88
CA GLU A 111 -11.62 -15.47 -8.18
C GLU A 111 -11.20 -14.05 -8.50
N ASN A 112 -10.23 -13.52 -7.75
CA ASN A 112 -9.70 -12.18 -7.93
C ASN A 112 -8.48 -12.13 -8.86
N GLY A 113 -7.96 -13.31 -9.25
CA GLY A 113 -6.77 -13.55 -10.06
C GLY A 113 -5.50 -13.74 -9.25
N PRO A 114 -4.65 -14.67 -9.71
CA PRO A 114 -3.47 -15.17 -9.00
C PRO A 114 -2.24 -14.27 -9.18
N GLY A 115 -2.37 -13.00 -9.47
CA GLY A 115 -1.22 -12.13 -9.69
C GLY A 115 -0.66 -11.54 -8.39
N PRO A 116 0.56 -10.96 -8.43
CA PRO A 116 1.20 -10.39 -7.26
C PRO A 116 0.43 -9.20 -6.69
N HIS A 117 0.40 -9.08 -5.36
CA HIS A 117 -0.30 -8.04 -4.63
C HIS A 117 0.64 -7.02 -4.00
N ALA A 118 1.81 -7.46 -3.53
CA ALA A 118 2.79 -6.59 -2.88
C ALA A 118 3.35 -5.53 -3.83
N THR A 119 3.61 -4.35 -3.31
CA THR A 119 4.31 -3.29 -4.04
C THR A 119 5.81 -3.42 -3.83
N PRO A 120 6.64 -3.33 -4.87
CA PRO A 120 8.10 -3.33 -4.73
C PRO A 120 8.58 -2.19 -3.82
N LEU A 121 9.62 -2.47 -3.05
CA LEU A 121 10.39 -1.47 -2.30
C LEU A 121 11.68 -1.18 -3.08
N VAL A 122 11.98 0.09 -3.28
CA VAL A 122 13.20 0.54 -3.97
C VAL A 122 14.13 1.20 -2.96
N THR A 123 15.37 0.76 -2.92
CA THR A 123 16.44 1.37 -2.12
C THR A 123 17.52 1.97 -3.04
N ALA A 124 18.66 2.37 -2.49
CA ALA A 124 19.75 2.95 -3.28
C ALA A 124 20.22 2.01 -4.41
N ASP A 125 20.41 0.73 -4.10
CA ASP A 125 21.05 -0.24 -5.00
C ASP A 125 20.17 -1.43 -5.39
N ALA A 126 19.04 -1.64 -4.71
CA ALA A 126 18.21 -2.83 -4.87
C ALA A 126 16.72 -2.53 -5.00
N VAL A 127 16.00 -3.49 -5.59
CA VAL A 127 14.55 -3.59 -5.61
C VAL A 127 14.15 -4.87 -4.88
N TYR A 128 13.30 -4.72 -3.87
CA TYR A 128 12.74 -5.86 -3.13
C TYR A 128 11.34 -6.12 -3.65
N ALA A 129 11.12 -7.31 -4.19
CA ALA A 129 9.85 -7.75 -4.73
C ALA A 129 9.37 -9.01 -4.00
N VAL A 130 8.06 -9.10 -3.75
CA VAL A 130 7.48 -10.26 -3.09
C VAL A 130 6.36 -10.81 -3.94
N GLY A 131 6.51 -12.06 -4.38
CA GLY A 131 5.52 -12.76 -5.19
C GLY A 131 4.34 -13.30 -4.36
N ILE A 132 3.29 -13.75 -5.07
CA ILE A 132 2.08 -14.31 -4.45
C ILE A 132 2.37 -15.58 -3.61
N LEU A 133 3.44 -16.29 -3.92
CA LEU A 133 3.93 -17.46 -3.17
C LEU A 133 4.88 -17.10 -2.02
N ALA A 134 4.94 -15.81 -1.64
CA ALA A 134 5.84 -15.31 -0.60
C ALA A 134 7.34 -15.47 -0.93
N HIS A 135 7.70 -15.55 -2.20
CA HIS A 135 9.10 -15.42 -2.61
C HIS A 135 9.56 -13.99 -2.52
N LEU A 136 10.45 -13.71 -1.59
CA LEU A 136 11.12 -12.42 -1.42
C LEU A 136 12.38 -12.41 -2.28
N LEU A 137 12.42 -11.49 -3.24
CA LEU A 137 13.56 -11.27 -4.13
C LEU A 137 14.25 -9.96 -3.79
N CYS A 138 15.55 -9.97 -3.70
CA CYS A 138 16.40 -8.79 -3.77
C CYS A 138 17.03 -8.73 -5.16
N LEU A 139 16.66 -7.75 -5.95
CA LEU A 139 17.11 -7.58 -7.32
C LEU A 139 18.08 -6.40 -7.42
N ASP A 140 19.16 -6.56 -8.16
CA ASP A 140 20.01 -5.43 -8.54
C ASP A 140 19.17 -4.38 -9.28
N LYS A 141 19.16 -3.17 -8.78
CA LYS A 141 18.29 -2.09 -9.27
C LYS A 141 18.52 -1.73 -10.74
N LYS A 142 19.73 -1.91 -11.26
CA LYS A 142 20.12 -1.53 -12.63
C LYS A 142 19.83 -2.63 -13.64
N THR A 143 19.99 -3.88 -13.23
CA THR A 143 19.99 -5.03 -14.14
C THR A 143 18.84 -6.00 -13.93
N GLY A 144 18.18 -5.98 -12.76
CA GLY A 144 17.14 -6.94 -12.39
C GLY A 144 17.67 -8.34 -12.05
N HIS A 145 19.00 -8.54 -11.94
CA HIS A 145 19.57 -9.81 -11.52
C HIS A 145 19.29 -10.06 -10.03
N VAL A 146 18.99 -11.31 -9.67
CA VAL A 146 18.80 -11.71 -8.28
C VAL A 146 20.14 -11.62 -7.55
N LEU A 147 20.17 -10.83 -6.48
CA LEU A 147 21.30 -10.75 -5.55
C LEU A 147 21.16 -11.81 -4.46
N TRP A 148 19.97 -11.98 -3.93
CA TRP A 148 19.56 -13.01 -3.00
C TRP A 148 18.03 -13.18 -3.00
N SER A 149 17.54 -14.30 -2.47
CA SER A 149 16.11 -14.59 -2.39
C SER A 149 15.78 -15.48 -1.21
N HIS A 150 14.53 -15.47 -0.76
CA HIS A 150 13.97 -16.37 0.25
C HIS A 150 12.54 -16.80 -0.11
N ASP A 151 12.23 -18.04 0.16
CA ASP A 151 10.87 -18.55 0.20
C ASP A 151 10.35 -18.46 1.64
N LEU A 152 9.58 -17.41 1.93
CA LEU A 152 9.15 -17.10 3.30
C LEU A 152 8.22 -18.18 3.90
N TRP A 153 7.50 -18.91 3.04
CA TRP A 153 6.62 -19.98 3.51
C TRP A 153 7.36 -21.30 3.75
N HIS A 154 8.26 -21.69 2.85
CA HIS A 154 8.93 -22.98 2.96
C HIS A 154 10.19 -22.92 3.84
N GLU A 155 11.02 -21.89 3.70
CA GLU A 155 12.27 -21.76 4.48
C GLU A 155 11.99 -21.46 5.95
N PHE A 156 10.97 -20.64 6.23
CA PHE A 156 10.68 -20.15 7.59
C PHE A 156 9.36 -20.67 8.15
N ASN A 157 8.67 -21.58 7.44
CA ASN A 157 7.37 -22.10 7.86
C ASN A 157 6.35 -20.94 8.11
N GLY A 158 6.39 -19.91 7.27
CA GLY A 158 5.52 -18.76 7.38
C GLY A 158 4.04 -19.12 7.21
N THR A 159 3.14 -18.28 7.70
CA THR A 159 1.70 -18.53 7.62
C THR A 159 1.21 -18.37 6.16
N PRO A 160 0.77 -19.44 5.48
CA PRO A 160 0.17 -19.33 4.17
C PRO A 160 -1.15 -18.55 4.23
N MET A 161 -1.43 -17.78 3.19
CA MET A 161 -2.67 -17.01 3.05
C MET A 161 -3.46 -17.51 1.84
N ASP A 162 -4.75 -17.71 2.00
CA ASP A 162 -5.64 -18.30 0.99
C ASP A 162 -5.70 -17.48 -0.32
N ARG A 163 -5.49 -16.17 -0.25
CA ARG A 163 -5.41 -15.26 -1.40
C ARG A 163 -4.00 -14.96 -1.86
N GLY A 164 -3.00 -15.69 -1.35
CA GLY A 164 -1.59 -15.44 -1.61
C GLY A 164 -1.00 -14.32 -0.77
N TYR A 165 0.31 -14.18 -0.83
CA TYR A 165 1.05 -13.19 -0.06
C TYR A 165 0.78 -11.77 -0.59
N SER A 166 0.62 -10.80 0.31
CA SER A 166 0.22 -9.43 -0.06
C SER A 166 1.06 -8.33 0.62
N GLY A 167 1.77 -8.65 1.69
CA GLY A 167 2.52 -7.67 2.47
C GLY A 167 3.68 -7.06 1.68
N SER A 168 3.74 -5.73 1.61
CA SER A 168 4.85 -5.01 0.98
C SER A 168 5.99 -4.82 1.97
N PRO A 169 7.28 -4.95 1.55
CA PRO A 169 8.43 -4.81 2.44
C PRO A 169 8.63 -3.38 2.93
N VAL A 170 9.31 -3.23 4.08
CA VAL A 170 9.78 -1.95 4.58
C VAL A 170 11.28 -1.99 4.86
N ALA A 171 12.03 -0.96 4.43
CA ALA A 171 13.44 -0.82 4.75
C ALA A 171 13.63 -0.11 6.09
N TRP A 172 14.55 -0.63 6.90
CA TRP A 172 15.04 0.00 8.11
C TRP A 172 16.55 -0.11 8.18
N LYS A 173 17.26 1.03 8.12
CA LYS A 173 18.74 1.05 8.05
C LYS A 173 19.23 0.08 6.97
N ASP A 174 20.02 -0.92 7.34
CA ASP A 174 20.59 -1.94 6.45
C ASP A 174 19.71 -3.21 6.36
N THR A 175 18.47 -3.16 6.84
CA THR A 175 17.57 -4.31 6.82
C THR A 175 16.30 -4.06 6.00
N VAL A 176 15.69 -5.15 5.57
CA VAL A 176 14.32 -5.21 5.03
C VAL A 176 13.48 -6.03 5.99
N ILE A 177 12.38 -5.46 6.46
CA ILE A 177 11.47 -6.10 7.41
C ILE A 177 10.24 -6.61 6.68
N MET A 178 9.85 -7.85 6.97
CA MET A 178 8.74 -8.58 6.38
C MET A 178 7.79 -9.12 7.45
N MET A 179 6.50 -9.17 7.13
CA MET A 179 5.51 -9.93 7.88
C MET A 179 5.48 -11.36 7.32
N VAL A 180 5.94 -12.32 8.07
CA VAL A 180 6.03 -13.74 7.63
C VAL A 180 4.91 -14.58 8.26
N GLY A 181 4.59 -14.29 9.52
CA GLY A 181 3.58 -15.01 10.29
C GLY A 181 4.08 -16.36 10.80
N GLY A 182 3.62 -16.76 11.97
CA GLY A 182 3.97 -18.04 12.59
C GLY A 182 4.85 -17.91 13.83
N ALA A 183 4.99 -19.03 14.53
CA ALA A 183 5.65 -19.06 15.85
C ALA A 183 7.17 -18.79 15.74
N GLY A 184 7.62 -17.75 16.43
CA GLY A 184 9.03 -17.32 16.50
C GLY A 184 9.49 -16.47 15.30
N HIS A 185 8.64 -16.25 14.30
CA HIS A 185 9.03 -15.58 13.05
C HIS A 185 7.89 -14.77 12.41
N ALA A 186 6.94 -14.29 13.22
CA ALA A 186 5.83 -13.48 12.72
C ALA A 186 6.29 -12.25 11.94
N LEU A 187 7.38 -11.60 12.41
CA LEU A 187 8.11 -10.60 11.68
C LEU A 187 9.59 -11.01 11.61
N MET A 188 10.21 -10.68 10.48
CA MET A 188 11.62 -10.97 10.23
C MET A 188 12.31 -9.77 9.57
N ALA A 189 13.56 -9.57 9.92
CA ALA A 189 14.45 -8.61 9.26
C ALA A 189 15.59 -9.34 8.57
N PHE A 190 15.79 -8.99 7.32
CA PHE A 190 16.85 -9.53 6.46
C PHE A 190 17.88 -8.43 6.17
N ASN A 191 19.15 -8.75 6.22
CA ASN A 191 20.20 -7.81 5.82
C ASN A 191 20.07 -7.50 4.32
N GLN A 192 20.08 -6.21 3.96
CA GLN A 192 19.87 -5.77 2.58
C GLN A 192 20.95 -6.29 1.63
N LYS A 193 22.19 -6.49 2.10
CA LYS A 193 23.33 -6.84 1.26
C LYS A 193 23.36 -8.33 0.89
N ASP A 194 23.08 -9.21 1.85
CA ASP A 194 23.30 -10.65 1.68
C ASP A 194 22.10 -11.55 2.04
N GLY A 195 20.97 -10.93 2.43
CA GLY A 195 19.75 -11.64 2.76
C GLY A 195 19.76 -12.39 4.09
N LYS A 196 20.85 -12.35 4.86
CA LYS A 196 20.90 -13.06 6.14
C LYS A 196 19.87 -12.54 7.11
N VAL A 197 19.24 -13.45 7.85
CA VAL A 197 18.32 -13.09 8.93
C VAL A 197 19.09 -12.34 10.01
N VAL A 198 18.67 -11.09 10.28
CA VAL A 198 19.21 -10.27 11.37
C VAL A 198 18.46 -10.56 12.65
N TRP A 199 17.13 -10.61 12.56
CA TRP A 199 16.27 -11.07 13.65
C TRP A 199 14.98 -11.69 13.08
N GLN A 200 14.39 -12.60 13.88
CA GLN A 200 13.05 -13.16 13.67
C GLN A 200 12.37 -13.26 15.02
N LYS A 201 11.13 -12.81 15.12
CA LYS A 201 10.44 -12.65 16.41
C LYS A 201 8.93 -12.78 16.28
N GLN A 202 8.30 -13.01 17.42
CA GLN A 202 6.86 -13.05 17.67
C GLN A 202 6.16 -14.27 17.04
N ASP A 203 4.91 -14.50 17.48
CA ASP A 203 4.14 -15.70 17.18
C ASP A 203 2.83 -15.38 16.44
N PHE A 204 2.68 -14.17 15.92
CA PHE A 204 1.44 -13.71 15.29
C PHE A 204 1.16 -14.41 13.97
N LYS A 205 -0.11 -14.64 13.66
CA LYS A 205 -0.53 -15.07 12.32
C LYS A 205 -0.46 -13.91 11.36
N ASN A 206 -0.05 -14.17 10.12
CA ASN A 206 0.07 -13.14 9.10
C ASN A 206 -1.31 -12.59 8.65
N SER A 207 -1.29 -11.41 8.06
CA SER A 207 -2.43 -10.77 7.40
C SER A 207 -1.99 -10.14 6.08
N PRO A 208 -2.94 -9.77 5.19
CA PRO A 208 -2.60 -9.11 3.93
C PRO A 208 -2.08 -7.68 4.04
N SER A 209 -2.02 -7.10 5.23
CA SER A 209 -1.50 -5.74 5.46
C SER A 209 0.01 -5.65 5.22
N SER A 210 0.55 -4.46 5.36
CA SER A 210 1.99 -4.20 5.26
C SER A 210 2.49 -3.48 6.52
N PRO A 211 3.75 -3.68 6.93
CA PRO A 211 4.31 -2.98 8.08
C PRO A 211 4.61 -1.52 7.73
N ILE A 212 4.55 -0.66 8.75
CA ILE A 212 4.98 0.74 8.65
C ILE A 212 6.05 1.04 9.71
N LEU A 213 6.87 2.07 9.45
CA LEU A 213 7.77 2.65 10.44
C LEU A 213 7.14 3.90 11.03
N ILE A 214 7.18 4.00 12.34
CA ILE A 214 6.68 5.15 13.10
C ILE A 214 7.73 5.63 14.10
N LYS A 215 7.54 6.84 14.62
CA LYS A 215 8.36 7.35 15.73
C LYS A 215 7.45 7.86 16.83
N VAL A 216 7.48 7.20 17.99
CA VAL A 216 6.68 7.53 19.19
C VAL A 216 7.60 8.17 20.21
N ASP A 217 7.38 9.43 20.55
CA ASP A 217 8.20 10.19 21.53
C ASP A 217 9.72 10.02 21.32
N GLY A 218 10.14 9.96 20.05
CA GLY A 218 11.54 9.78 19.67
C GLY A 218 12.00 8.32 19.50
N GLN A 219 11.23 7.33 19.93
CA GLN A 219 11.51 5.91 19.76
C GLN A 219 11.03 5.42 18.40
N ASP A 220 11.92 4.86 17.58
CA ASP A 220 11.56 4.23 16.30
C ASP A 220 10.91 2.87 16.55
N GLN A 221 9.81 2.59 15.82
CA GLN A 221 9.05 1.36 15.93
C GLN A 221 8.60 0.89 14.54
N VAL A 222 8.58 -0.42 14.31
CA VAL A 222 7.86 -1.04 13.20
C VAL A 222 6.50 -1.50 13.70
N VAL A 223 5.44 -1.06 13.03
CA VAL A 223 4.06 -1.45 13.34
C VAL A 223 3.54 -2.38 12.29
N ALA A 224 2.97 -3.50 12.71
CA ALA A 224 2.33 -4.48 11.86
C ALA A 224 0.89 -4.74 12.33
N VAL A 225 -0.05 -4.76 11.38
CA VAL A 225 -1.42 -5.22 11.63
C VAL A 225 -1.48 -6.67 11.24
N MET A 226 -1.45 -7.55 12.21
CA MET A 226 -1.46 -9.00 12.06
C MET A 226 -2.91 -9.52 11.99
N SER A 227 -3.12 -10.84 11.94
CA SER A 227 -4.47 -11.44 11.84
C SER A 227 -5.42 -10.98 12.96
N ASP A 228 -4.93 -10.93 14.20
CA ASP A 228 -5.76 -10.74 15.39
C ASP A 228 -5.34 -9.55 16.26
N GLU A 229 -4.23 -8.90 15.90
CA GLU A 229 -3.67 -7.78 16.68
C GLU A 229 -2.89 -6.77 15.83
N VAL A 230 -2.78 -5.58 16.35
CA VAL A 230 -1.78 -4.58 15.94
C VAL A 230 -0.62 -4.65 16.91
N ALA A 231 0.59 -4.74 16.40
CA ALA A 231 1.80 -4.81 17.24
C ALA A 231 2.84 -3.79 16.81
N GLY A 232 3.47 -3.15 17.79
CA GLY A 232 4.66 -2.31 17.60
C GLY A 232 5.89 -3.00 18.17
N LEU A 233 6.94 -3.08 17.35
CA LEU A 233 8.18 -3.75 17.69
C LEU A 233 9.37 -2.80 17.53
N ASN A 234 10.44 -3.08 18.26
CA ASN A 234 11.73 -2.44 18.04
C ASN A 234 12.26 -2.89 16.64
N PRO A 235 12.50 -1.98 15.70
CA PRO A 235 12.91 -2.36 14.35
C PRO A 235 14.35 -2.90 14.27
N ASP A 236 15.19 -2.66 15.29
CA ASP A 236 16.55 -3.17 15.35
C ASP A 236 16.63 -4.61 15.90
N THR A 237 15.69 -5.02 16.77
CA THR A 237 15.77 -6.31 17.49
C THR A 237 14.55 -7.22 17.29
N GLY A 238 13.43 -6.67 16.80
CA GLY A 238 12.16 -7.39 16.71
C GLY A 238 11.44 -7.60 18.04
N ASP A 239 11.95 -7.01 19.15
CA ASP A 239 11.33 -7.15 20.45
C ASP A 239 10.01 -6.39 20.51
N LEU A 240 9.00 -7.01 21.12
CA LEU A 240 7.67 -6.44 21.26
C LEU A 240 7.72 -5.23 22.22
N LEU A 241 7.24 -4.09 21.75
CA LEU A 241 7.08 -2.88 22.54
C LEU A 241 5.66 -2.75 23.08
N TRP A 242 4.67 -3.11 22.25
CA TRP A 242 3.25 -3.10 22.60
C TRP A 242 2.43 -3.92 21.61
N LYS A 243 1.22 -4.27 22.01
CA LYS A 243 0.20 -4.83 21.14
C LYS A 243 -1.20 -4.39 21.55
N TYR A 244 -2.12 -4.39 20.59
CA TYR A 244 -3.53 -4.08 20.79
C TYR A 244 -4.41 -5.07 20.01
N PRO A 245 -5.45 -5.65 20.61
CA PRO A 245 -6.35 -6.58 19.91
C PRO A 245 -7.09 -5.89 18.75
N HIS A 246 -7.00 -6.45 17.55
CA HIS A 246 -7.75 -5.97 16.39
C HIS A 246 -7.96 -7.13 15.41
N SER A 247 -9.09 -7.81 15.53
CA SER A 247 -9.43 -8.98 14.74
C SER A 247 -10.53 -8.66 13.72
N THR A 248 -10.56 -9.46 12.68
CA THR A 248 -11.66 -9.49 11.68
C THR A 248 -12.26 -10.87 11.63
N SER A 249 -13.45 -11.02 11.03
CA SER A 249 -14.13 -12.31 10.94
C SER A 249 -13.29 -13.42 10.31
N TRP A 250 -12.29 -13.07 9.49
CA TRP A 250 -11.45 -14.02 8.75
C TRP A 250 -9.95 -13.80 8.91
N GLY A 251 -9.52 -12.99 9.87
CA GLY A 251 -8.11 -12.64 10.03
C GLY A 251 -7.55 -11.79 8.87
N LEU A 252 -8.43 -11.13 8.12
CA LEU A 252 -8.10 -10.35 6.93
C LEU A 252 -8.00 -8.85 7.25
N ASN A 253 -6.92 -8.45 7.89
CA ASN A 253 -6.53 -7.05 8.01
C ASN A 253 -5.76 -6.65 6.75
N ILE A 254 -6.34 -5.80 5.90
CA ILE A 254 -5.80 -5.47 4.57
C ILE A 254 -5.24 -4.05 4.53
N ALA A 255 -6.02 -3.07 5.02
CA ALA A 255 -5.63 -1.68 4.94
C ALA A 255 -4.36 -1.39 5.74
N LEU A 256 -3.52 -0.51 5.19
CA LEU A 256 -2.33 -0.02 5.88
C LEU A 256 -2.74 0.80 7.11
N PRO A 257 -2.13 0.62 8.28
CA PRO A 257 -2.35 1.52 9.41
C PRO A 257 -1.82 2.92 9.06
N LEU A 258 -2.45 3.95 9.59
CA LEU A 258 -2.08 5.33 9.32
C LEU A 258 -1.47 5.96 10.57
N TRP A 259 -0.19 6.31 10.48
CA TRP A 259 0.51 7.11 11.47
C TRP A 259 0.52 8.58 11.07
N THR A 260 0.27 9.46 12.02
CA THR A 260 0.10 10.89 11.74
C THR A 260 1.14 11.79 12.42
N GLY A 261 2.10 11.19 13.15
CA GLY A 261 3.23 11.90 13.75
C GLY A 261 2.90 12.67 15.03
N ASP A 262 1.63 12.70 15.46
CA ASP A 262 1.15 13.31 16.69
C ASP A 262 0.81 12.24 17.74
N ASN A 263 1.57 11.17 17.77
CA ASN A 263 1.39 10.00 18.62
C ASN A 263 0.05 9.27 18.46
N THR A 264 -0.65 9.49 17.33
CA THR A 264 -1.91 8.82 17.04
C THR A 264 -1.76 7.85 15.86
N LEU A 265 -2.11 6.59 16.11
CA LEU A 265 -2.20 5.53 15.12
C LEU A 265 -3.66 5.21 14.82
N PHE A 266 -4.03 5.24 13.54
CA PHE A 266 -5.36 4.82 13.10
C PHE A 266 -5.25 3.47 12.39
N VAL A 267 -6.14 2.55 12.76
CA VAL A 267 -6.27 1.22 12.14
C VAL A 267 -7.71 1.06 11.70
N SER A 268 -7.92 0.49 10.52
CA SER A 268 -9.26 0.24 10.02
C SER A 268 -9.27 -1.05 9.22
N SER A 269 -10.30 -1.86 9.44
CA SER A 269 -10.48 -3.12 8.74
C SER A 269 -11.95 -3.38 8.45
N ALA A 270 -12.21 -3.89 7.27
CA ALA A 270 -13.49 -4.49 6.92
C ALA A 270 -13.76 -5.78 7.73
N TYR A 271 -14.73 -6.55 7.33
CA TYR A 271 -15.05 -7.87 7.90
C TYR A 271 -15.24 -7.85 9.43
N ASN A 272 -15.99 -6.85 9.92
CA ASN A 272 -16.29 -6.59 11.32
C ASN A 272 -15.09 -6.07 12.17
N GLY A 273 -13.95 -5.72 11.55
CA GLY A 273 -12.82 -5.16 12.28
C GLY A 273 -13.06 -3.74 12.78
N GLY A 274 -13.79 -2.93 12.01
CA GLY A 274 -14.05 -1.54 12.35
C GLY A 274 -12.82 -0.63 12.24
N SER A 275 -12.91 0.54 12.84
CA SER A 275 -11.82 1.52 12.92
C SER A 275 -11.53 1.92 14.34
N VAL A 276 -10.24 2.07 14.68
CA VAL A 276 -9.78 2.47 16.01
C VAL A 276 -8.70 3.54 15.89
N ALA A 277 -8.71 4.49 16.83
CA ALA A 277 -7.60 5.41 17.08
C ALA A 277 -6.89 5.04 18.38
N LEU A 278 -5.59 4.87 18.30
CA LEU A 278 -4.72 4.54 19.41
C LEU A 278 -3.74 5.69 19.66
N GLU A 279 -3.72 6.20 20.89
CA GLU A 279 -2.70 7.12 21.36
C GLU A 279 -1.53 6.33 21.93
N LEU A 280 -0.32 6.63 21.46
CA LEU A 280 0.90 5.93 21.85
C LEU A 280 1.84 6.89 22.55
N HIS A 281 2.37 6.51 23.73
CA HIS A 281 3.38 7.27 24.45
C HIS A 281 4.46 6.37 25.02
N VAL A 282 5.72 6.83 24.98
CA VAL A 282 6.83 6.12 25.63
C VAL A 282 6.98 6.61 27.06
N VAL A 283 6.77 5.72 28.03
CA VAL A 283 6.92 5.99 29.45
C VAL A 283 7.90 4.98 30.05
N ASN A 284 9.01 5.48 30.60
CA ASN A 284 10.09 4.65 31.16
C ASN A 284 10.61 3.57 30.18
N GLY A 285 10.72 3.91 28.88
CA GLY A 285 11.20 3.01 27.85
C GLY A 285 10.15 2.02 27.29
N ASN A 286 8.96 1.97 27.87
CA ASN A 286 7.86 1.13 27.41
C ASN A 286 6.81 1.97 26.69
N THR A 287 6.24 1.46 25.59
CA THR A 287 5.16 2.13 24.89
C THR A 287 3.82 1.80 25.58
N GLN A 288 3.14 2.82 26.05
CA GLN A 288 1.76 2.73 26.53
C GLN A 288 0.81 2.98 25.37
N VAL A 289 -0.24 2.16 25.29
CA VAL A 289 -1.31 2.25 24.27
C VAL A 289 -2.61 2.61 24.96
N LYS A 290 -3.25 3.68 24.49
CA LYS A 290 -4.57 4.09 24.93
C LYS A 290 -5.52 4.16 23.76
N GLU A 291 -6.63 3.42 23.82
CA GLU A 291 -7.73 3.59 22.87
C GLU A 291 -8.39 4.97 23.08
N LEU A 292 -8.43 5.78 22.03
CA LEU A 292 -9.14 7.06 22.05
C LEU A 292 -10.61 6.85 21.68
N TRP A 293 -10.86 6.07 20.63
CA TRP A 293 -12.18 5.67 20.18
C TRP A 293 -12.12 4.41 19.31
N ASN A 294 -13.27 3.74 19.20
CA ASN A 294 -13.50 2.60 18.32
C ASN A 294 -14.89 2.75 17.67
N THR A 295 -15.00 2.47 16.36
CA THR A 295 -16.25 2.66 15.62
C THR A 295 -16.34 1.73 14.41
N ASN A 296 -17.57 1.28 14.09
CA ASN A 296 -17.87 0.51 12.88
C ASN A 296 -18.35 1.40 11.72
N ARG A 297 -18.17 2.73 11.82
CA ARG A 297 -18.69 3.68 10.83
C ARG A 297 -17.84 3.85 9.58
N MET A 298 -16.58 3.43 9.61
CA MET A 298 -15.66 3.51 8.47
C MET A 298 -14.76 2.27 8.40
N PRO A 299 -15.31 1.06 8.22
CA PRO A 299 -14.49 -0.15 7.99
C PRO A 299 -13.88 -0.10 6.59
N VAL A 300 -12.56 0.10 6.49
CA VAL A 300 -11.85 0.17 5.22
C VAL A 300 -11.43 -1.22 4.77
N HIS A 301 -11.73 -1.57 3.52
CA HIS A 301 -11.40 -2.87 2.93
C HIS A 301 -10.06 -2.83 2.14
N ILE A 302 -10.14 -2.65 0.81
CA ILE A 302 -8.98 -2.64 -0.09
C ILE A 302 -8.49 -1.20 -0.33
N GLY A 303 -9.19 -0.21 0.20
CA GLY A 303 -8.76 1.19 0.14
C GLY A 303 -7.71 1.53 1.19
N ASN A 304 -7.58 2.81 1.45
CA ASN A 304 -6.66 3.35 2.44
C ASN A 304 -7.30 4.46 3.27
N LEU A 305 -6.67 4.74 4.40
CA LEU A 305 -6.97 5.90 5.23
C LEU A 305 -6.12 7.09 4.80
N LEU A 306 -6.71 8.28 4.90
CA LEU A 306 -5.98 9.57 4.84
C LEU A 306 -6.39 10.42 6.03
N ARG A 307 -5.46 11.17 6.61
CA ARG A 307 -5.78 12.26 7.55
C ARG A 307 -5.40 13.60 6.95
N ILE A 308 -6.32 14.53 6.97
CA ILE A 308 -6.14 15.91 6.53
C ILE A 308 -6.64 16.82 7.63
N GLY A 309 -5.73 17.46 8.34
CA GLY A 309 -6.05 18.19 9.56
C GLY A 309 -6.66 17.27 10.63
N ASP A 310 -7.79 17.64 11.18
CA ASP A 310 -8.53 16.86 12.19
C ASP A 310 -9.59 15.92 11.59
N THR A 311 -9.47 15.59 10.30
CA THR A 311 -10.45 14.73 9.61
C THR A 311 -9.78 13.51 8.99
N LEU A 312 -10.35 12.33 9.24
CA LEU A 312 -10.00 11.07 8.58
C LEU A 312 -10.93 10.82 7.41
N TYR A 313 -10.38 10.31 6.32
CA TYR A 313 -11.12 9.93 5.13
C TYR A 313 -10.80 8.49 4.76
N GLY A 314 -11.82 7.72 4.36
CA GLY A 314 -11.66 6.35 3.89
C GLY A 314 -12.87 5.88 3.10
N SER A 315 -12.64 4.92 2.19
CA SER A 315 -13.73 4.25 1.47
C SER A 315 -14.29 3.14 2.37
N SER A 316 -15.49 3.33 2.89
CA SER A 316 -16.09 2.52 3.94
C SER A 316 -16.96 1.40 3.37
N GLY A 317 -16.61 0.17 3.66
CA GLY A 317 -17.41 -1.02 3.33
C GLY A 317 -16.58 -2.16 2.73
N ASP A 318 -17.05 -3.40 2.94
CA ASP A 318 -16.42 -4.63 2.45
C ASP A 318 -17.10 -5.15 1.17
N PHE A 319 -18.39 -5.41 1.20
CA PHE A 319 -19.19 -5.85 0.05
C PHE A 319 -20.19 -4.76 -0.33
N GLY A 320 -20.35 -4.51 -1.63
CA GLY A 320 -21.28 -3.50 -2.15
C GLY A 320 -20.77 -2.06 -2.04
N PRO A 321 -21.68 -1.08 -2.03
CA PRO A 321 -21.30 0.33 -2.06
C PRO A 321 -20.41 0.71 -0.87
N ALA A 322 -19.29 1.33 -1.17
CA ALA A 322 -18.31 1.78 -0.18
C ALA A 322 -18.20 3.32 -0.23
N PRO A 323 -19.08 4.06 0.46
CA PRO A 323 -19.04 5.51 0.42
C PRO A 323 -17.71 6.06 0.95
N LEU A 324 -17.26 7.17 0.38
CA LEU A 324 -16.23 7.98 1.01
C LEU A 324 -16.80 8.53 2.32
N THR A 325 -16.20 8.15 3.42
CA THR A 325 -16.63 8.57 4.77
C THR A 325 -15.57 9.49 5.36
N ALA A 326 -16.03 10.60 5.95
CA ALA A 326 -15.21 11.48 6.77
C ALA A 326 -15.56 11.31 8.24
N LEU A 327 -14.54 11.07 9.07
CA LEU A 327 -14.66 11.03 10.53
C LEU A 327 -13.87 12.19 11.15
N ASP A 328 -14.38 12.70 12.25
CA ASP A 328 -13.57 13.50 13.16
C ASP A 328 -12.47 12.62 13.78
N ALA A 329 -11.23 13.02 13.59
CA ALA A 329 -10.07 12.19 14.00
C ALA A 329 -9.94 12.04 15.52
N LYS A 330 -10.50 12.98 16.32
CA LYS A 330 -10.41 12.98 17.78
C LYS A 330 -11.49 12.12 18.42
N THR A 331 -12.66 12.03 17.78
CA THR A 331 -13.86 11.42 18.37
C THR A 331 -14.36 10.18 17.66
N GLY A 332 -13.92 9.92 16.41
CA GLY A 332 -14.45 8.86 15.57
C GLY A 332 -15.89 9.10 15.05
N ASN A 333 -16.45 10.28 15.29
CA ASN A 333 -17.79 10.62 14.83
C ASN A 333 -17.81 10.87 13.32
N VAL A 334 -18.88 10.40 12.66
CA VAL A 334 -19.09 10.67 11.23
C VAL A 334 -19.42 12.14 11.04
N LEU A 335 -18.62 12.82 10.23
CA LEU A 335 -18.89 14.18 9.79
C LEU A 335 -19.81 14.18 8.58
N TRP A 336 -19.50 13.33 7.59
CA TRP A 336 -20.32 13.14 6.39
C TRP A 336 -19.96 11.83 5.67
N GLN A 337 -20.84 11.42 4.75
CA GLN A 337 -20.62 10.33 3.81
C GLN A 337 -21.04 10.77 2.41
N ASP A 338 -20.27 10.40 1.40
CA ASP A 338 -20.52 10.70 0.00
C ASP A 338 -20.43 9.44 -0.86
N ARG A 339 -21.37 9.27 -1.79
CA ARG A 339 -21.46 8.11 -2.68
C ARG A 339 -21.07 8.41 -4.12
N SER A 340 -20.39 9.53 -4.34
CA SER A 340 -19.90 9.93 -5.67
C SER A 340 -18.86 8.96 -6.23
N PHE A 341 -18.21 8.21 -5.35
CA PHE A 341 -17.27 7.15 -5.71
C PHE A 341 -17.83 5.80 -5.29
N PRO A 342 -17.70 4.74 -6.12
CA PRO A 342 -17.69 3.38 -5.62
C PRO A 342 -16.46 3.16 -4.74
N LYS A 343 -16.17 1.92 -4.35
CA LYS A 343 -14.96 1.63 -3.56
C LYS A 343 -13.73 2.25 -4.23
N ALA A 344 -12.96 3.04 -3.50
CA ALA A 344 -11.85 3.81 -4.06
C ALA A 344 -10.62 3.79 -3.18
N ALA A 345 -9.46 3.96 -3.81
CA ALA A 345 -8.19 4.24 -3.16
C ALA A 345 -7.76 5.68 -3.45
N PHE A 346 -7.12 6.30 -2.48
CA PHE A 346 -6.87 7.73 -2.45
C PHE A 346 -5.39 8.07 -2.32
N LEU A 347 -5.02 9.22 -2.88
CA LEU A 347 -3.76 9.91 -2.67
C LEU A 347 -4.07 11.39 -2.43
N TYR A 348 -3.31 12.01 -1.54
CA TYR A 348 -3.47 13.44 -1.25
C TYR A 348 -2.17 14.20 -1.57
N ALA A 349 -2.29 15.26 -2.36
CA ALA A 349 -1.18 16.16 -2.70
C ALA A 349 -1.72 17.54 -3.08
N ASP A 350 -0.98 18.58 -2.77
CA ASP A 350 -1.28 19.96 -3.20
C ASP A 350 -2.72 20.43 -2.86
N GLY A 351 -3.22 20.06 -1.68
CA GLY A 351 -4.59 20.39 -1.27
C GLY A 351 -5.69 19.61 -2.01
N LYS A 352 -5.34 18.58 -2.77
CA LYS A 352 -6.26 17.82 -3.63
C LYS A 352 -6.26 16.34 -3.29
N LEU A 353 -7.44 15.75 -3.30
CA LEU A 353 -7.66 14.31 -3.28
C LEU A 353 -7.63 13.77 -4.70
N ILE A 354 -6.79 12.82 -4.96
CA ILE A 354 -6.74 12.05 -6.20
C ILE A 354 -7.31 10.67 -5.87
N ALA A 355 -8.44 10.32 -6.47
CA ALA A 355 -9.13 9.06 -6.23
C ALA A 355 -9.11 8.18 -7.48
N VAL A 356 -8.82 6.90 -7.29
CA VAL A 356 -9.08 5.87 -8.32
C VAL A 356 -10.12 4.93 -7.74
N ASP A 357 -11.27 4.86 -8.38
CA ASP A 357 -12.35 3.98 -7.96
C ASP A 357 -12.26 2.58 -8.63
N GLU A 358 -12.99 1.62 -8.08
CA GLU A 358 -12.95 0.24 -8.55
C GLU A 358 -13.44 0.06 -10.00
N ASP A 359 -14.20 1.01 -10.54
CA ASP A 359 -14.61 1.03 -11.95
C ASP A 359 -13.52 1.59 -12.88
N GLY A 360 -12.39 2.04 -12.31
CA GLY A 360 -11.25 2.58 -13.05
C GLY A 360 -11.36 4.06 -13.40
N ASN A 361 -12.25 4.81 -12.77
CA ASN A 361 -12.28 6.26 -12.94
C ASN A 361 -11.23 6.93 -12.07
N LEU A 362 -10.54 7.91 -12.66
CA LEU A 362 -9.69 8.85 -11.95
C LEU A 362 -10.48 10.12 -11.64
N SER A 363 -10.49 10.53 -10.40
CA SER A 363 -11.12 11.77 -9.97
C SER A 363 -10.14 12.69 -9.26
N LEU A 364 -10.29 13.99 -9.47
CA LEU A 364 -9.65 15.05 -8.72
C LEU A 364 -10.72 15.73 -7.87
N ALA A 365 -10.47 15.90 -6.60
CA ALA A 365 -11.43 16.49 -5.68
C ALA A 365 -10.73 17.32 -4.61
N THR A 366 -11.50 18.13 -3.91
CA THR A 366 -11.13 18.70 -2.62
C THR A 366 -12.04 18.15 -1.54
N VAL A 367 -11.51 17.98 -0.35
CA VAL A 367 -12.24 17.52 0.83
C VAL A 367 -12.07 18.50 1.98
N SER A 368 -13.07 18.58 2.81
CA SER A 368 -13.09 19.38 4.03
C SER A 368 -13.92 18.70 5.11
N PRO A 369 -13.91 19.16 6.37
CA PRO A 369 -14.80 18.65 7.41
C PRO A 369 -16.29 18.74 7.07
N THR A 370 -16.66 19.58 6.10
CA THR A 370 -18.07 19.84 5.73
C THR A 370 -18.50 19.19 4.41
N GLY A 371 -17.58 18.52 3.68
CA GLY A 371 -17.97 17.82 2.45
C GLY A 371 -16.86 17.63 1.43
N LEU A 372 -17.26 17.01 0.33
CA LEU A 372 -16.49 16.71 -0.86
C LEU A 372 -16.90 17.62 -2.01
N LYS A 373 -15.92 18.08 -2.80
CA LYS A 373 -16.15 18.74 -4.09
C LYS A 373 -15.32 18.06 -5.16
N VAL A 374 -15.97 17.34 -6.07
CA VAL A 374 -15.33 16.77 -7.26
C VAL A 374 -15.03 17.89 -8.25
N LEU A 375 -13.76 18.01 -8.65
CA LEU A 375 -13.26 19.02 -9.59
C LEU A 375 -13.24 18.50 -11.02
N SER A 376 -12.83 17.24 -11.19
CA SER A 376 -12.79 16.57 -12.49
C SER A 376 -12.89 15.06 -12.31
N ARG A 377 -13.47 14.37 -13.31
CA ARG A 377 -13.53 12.91 -13.38
C ARG A 377 -13.30 12.46 -14.81
N ALA A 378 -12.56 11.35 -14.97
CA ALA A 378 -12.33 10.75 -16.26
C ALA A 378 -12.21 9.22 -16.11
N GLU A 379 -12.77 8.50 -17.09
CA GLU A 379 -12.55 7.06 -17.21
C GLU A 379 -11.12 6.82 -17.73
N LEU A 380 -10.27 6.20 -16.91
CA LEU A 380 -8.92 5.80 -17.32
C LEU A 380 -8.84 4.35 -17.76
N LEU A 381 -9.60 3.51 -17.11
CA LEU A 381 -9.44 2.07 -17.09
C LEU A 381 -10.83 1.45 -17.16
N ARG A 382 -10.92 0.26 -17.74
CA ARG A 382 -12.21 -0.41 -17.95
C ARG A 382 -12.36 -1.65 -17.06
N SER A 383 -11.84 -1.60 -15.83
CA SER A 383 -11.89 -2.77 -14.95
C SER A 383 -11.42 -2.46 -13.55
N ASN A 384 -11.61 -3.43 -12.64
CA ASN A 384 -11.35 -3.31 -11.20
C ASN A 384 -9.97 -2.71 -10.90
N ALA A 385 -9.96 -1.50 -10.33
CA ALA A 385 -8.80 -0.81 -9.84
C ALA A 385 -8.81 -0.80 -8.31
N TRP A 386 -8.05 -1.70 -7.70
CA TRP A 386 -7.99 -1.83 -6.25
C TRP A 386 -6.67 -1.32 -5.65
N ILE A 387 -5.95 -0.48 -6.38
CA ILE A 387 -4.65 0.03 -5.97
C ILE A 387 -4.67 1.55 -6.00
N ALA A 388 -4.11 2.15 -4.95
CA ALA A 388 -3.91 3.59 -4.92
C ALA A 388 -2.98 4.03 -6.06
N PRO A 389 -3.23 5.20 -6.66
CA PRO A 389 -2.33 5.77 -7.65
C PRO A 389 -0.99 6.11 -7.00
N ALA A 390 0.09 6.09 -7.79
CA ALA A 390 1.37 6.64 -7.42
C ALA A 390 1.54 8.01 -8.06
N LEU A 391 2.09 8.97 -7.31
CA LEU A 391 2.38 10.31 -7.80
C LEU A 391 3.87 10.58 -7.60
N ALA A 392 4.59 10.68 -8.69
CA ALA A 392 6.02 10.97 -8.68
C ALA A 392 6.32 12.23 -9.49
N GLY A 393 6.92 13.23 -8.85
CA GLY A 393 7.09 14.54 -9.45
C GLY A 393 5.75 15.16 -9.87
N MET A 394 5.66 15.53 -11.14
CA MET A 394 4.44 16.08 -11.75
C MET A 394 3.66 15.04 -12.57
N SER A 395 4.06 13.77 -12.51
CA SER A 395 3.45 12.67 -13.24
C SER A 395 2.78 11.71 -12.29
N GLY A 396 1.52 11.39 -12.55
CA GLY A 396 0.82 10.30 -11.85
C GLY A 396 0.90 9.01 -12.65
N SER A 397 1.09 7.90 -11.97
CA SER A 397 1.01 6.56 -12.56
C SER A 397 -0.09 5.75 -11.87
N VAL A 398 -0.91 5.09 -12.66
CA VAL A 398 -2.02 4.26 -12.17
C VAL A 398 -1.93 2.89 -12.82
N LYS A 399 -2.08 1.85 -12.01
CA LYS A 399 -2.18 0.48 -12.48
C LYS A 399 -3.54 -0.11 -12.15
N THR A 400 -4.10 -0.88 -13.06
CA THR A 400 -5.32 -1.65 -12.80
C THR A 400 -5.23 -3.04 -13.38
N ARG A 401 -6.11 -3.91 -12.90
CA ARG A 401 -6.41 -5.19 -13.50
C ARG A 401 -7.64 -5.08 -14.42
N ILE A 402 -7.61 -5.79 -15.55
CA ILE A 402 -8.81 -6.08 -16.34
C ILE A 402 -9.34 -7.46 -15.88
N ALA A 403 -10.40 -7.48 -15.09
CA ALA A 403 -11.28 -8.64 -14.99
C ALA A 403 -12.36 -8.50 -16.07
N LYS A 404 -12.71 -9.60 -16.70
CA LYS A 404 -13.94 -9.67 -17.51
C LYS A 404 -15.10 -10.03 -16.64
#